data_8c3e83f07f1665c7f57381a626578e40
#
_entry.id   8c3e83f07f1665c7f57381a626578e40
#
_cell.length_a   1.000
_cell.length_b   1.000
_cell.length_c   1.000
_cell.angle_alpha   90.00
_cell.angle_beta   90.00
_cell.angle_gamma   90.00
#
_symmetry.space_group_name_H-M   'P 1'
#
loop_
_entity.id
_entity.type
_entity.pdbx_description
1 polymer ?
#
loop_
_entity_poly.entity_id
_entity_poly.type
_entity_poly.pdbx_seq_one_letter_code
_entity_poly.pdbx_strand_id
1 'polypeptide(L)'
;MSTKTENYVVNHYEYAKKAGERFKMDPLVILSQGAFESAWGTSTLATKYNNFFGITAGGKPNEFWKGGVYQAQNQYKLKFRTYPSQQDSFNDFARLISSNYKAAHAAGDNYKEYAKQIANSPYISEKNGDNRTAYMNGIIKIYENILAIAKKKGFWSPEDSAS
;
A
#
# COMPACT_ATOMS: atom_id res chain seq x y z
N MET A 1 18.92 7.53 6.37
CA MET A 1 17.49 7.15 6.49
C MET A 1 17.11 7.16 7.96
N SER A 2 15.89 7.55 8.27
CA SER A 2 15.44 7.64 9.65
C SER A 2 15.09 6.26 10.20
N THR A 3 15.17 6.14 11.54
CA THR A 3 14.74 4.92 12.23
C THR A 3 13.29 4.56 11.92
N LYS A 4 12.43 5.57 11.76
CA LYS A 4 11.01 5.37 11.43
C LYS A 4 10.83 4.60 10.12
N THR A 5 11.55 4.98 9.07
CA THR A 5 11.43 4.33 7.76
C THR A 5 12.00 2.92 7.79
N GLU A 6 13.15 2.72 8.45
CA GLU A 6 13.73 1.40 8.61
C GLU A 6 12.81 0.47 9.41
N ASN A 7 12.24 0.96 10.50
CA ASN A 7 11.33 0.17 11.34
C ASN A 7 10.09 -0.26 10.54
N TYR A 8 9.54 0.64 9.74
CA TYR A 8 8.39 0.29 8.91
C TYR A 8 8.72 -0.90 7.99
N VAL A 9 9.84 -0.82 7.27
CA VAL A 9 10.24 -1.87 6.33
C VAL A 9 10.47 -3.18 7.07
N VAL A 10 11.25 -3.15 8.16
CA VAL A 10 11.55 -4.35 8.93
C VAL A 10 10.28 -5.01 9.48
N ASN A 11 9.36 -4.21 10.00
CA ASN A 11 8.17 -4.73 10.67
C ASN A 11 7.08 -5.19 9.70
N HIS A 12 7.10 -4.74 8.43
CA HIS A 12 5.98 -5.02 7.51
C HIS A 12 6.39 -5.76 6.25
N TYR A 13 7.67 -6.03 6.06
CA TYR A 13 8.14 -6.71 4.84
C TYR A 13 7.47 -8.07 4.64
N GLU A 14 7.35 -8.88 5.71
CA GLU A 14 6.75 -10.20 5.58
C GLU A 14 5.26 -10.13 5.19
N TYR A 15 4.53 -9.13 5.67
CA TYR A 15 3.14 -8.93 5.25
C TYR A 15 3.05 -8.62 3.76
N ALA A 16 3.93 -7.74 3.29
CA ALA A 16 3.97 -7.38 1.87
C ALA A 16 4.40 -8.56 1.00
N LYS A 17 5.36 -9.34 1.47
CA LYS A 17 5.85 -10.52 0.75
C LYS A 17 4.75 -11.55 0.57
N LYS A 18 4.02 -11.88 1.64
CA LYS A 18 2.91 -12.84 1.58
C LYS A 18 1.80 -12.37 0.65
N ALA A 19 1.42 -11.10 0.75
CA ALA A 19 0.40 -10.52 -0.13
C ALA A 19 0.87 -10.53 -1.59
N GLY A 20 2.13 -10.16 -1.81
CA GLY A 20 2.71 -10.14 -3.16
C GLY A 20 2.78 -11.53 -3.79
N GLU A 21 3.13 -12.55 -3.02
CA GLU A 21 3.16 -13.92 -3.50
C GLU A 21 1.76 -14.39 -3.91
N ARG A 22 0.77 -14.07 -3.09
CA ARG A 22 -0.61 -14.52 -3.33
C ARG A 22 -1.25 -13.83 -4.53
N PHE A 23 -1.00 -12.52 -4.72
CA PHE A 23 -1.66 -11.73 -5.76
C PHE A 23 -0.71 -11.30 -6.88
N LYS A 24 0.51 -11.84 -6.90
CA LYS A 24 1.51 -11.59 -7.95
C LYS A 24 1.83 -10.09 -8.08
N MET A 25 2.24 -9.51 -6.98
CA MET A 25 2.68 -8.11 -6.92
C MET A 25 4.08 -8.01 -6.32
N ASP A 26 4.81 -6.99 -6.75
CA ASP A 26 6.11 -6.64 -6.16
C ASP A 26 5.88 -6.22 -4.69
N PRO A 27 6.46 -6.93 -3.70
CA PRO A 27 6.29 -6.56 -2.30
C PRO A 27 6.77 -5.15 -1.98
N LEU A 28 7.77 -4.64 -2.71
CA LEU A 28 8.27 -3.28 -2.47
C LEU A 28 7.27 -2.23 -2.95
N VAL A 29 6.48 -2.54 -3.99
CA VAL A 29 5.38 -1.67 -4.41
C VAL A 29 4.30 -1.63 -3.34
N ILE A 30 3.95 -2.78 -2.78
CA ILE A 30 2.95 -2.87 -1.70
C ILE A 30 3.43 -2.04 -0.49
N LEU A 31 4.69 -2.25 -0.07
CA LEU A 31 5.25 -1.47 1.03
C LEU A 31 5.23 0.03 0.75
N SER A 32 5.54 0.41 -0.49
CA SER A 32 5.62 1.82 -0.86
C SER A 32 4.28 2.52 -0.75
N GLN A 33 3.23 1.90 -1.26
CA GLN A 33 1.91 2.51 -1.18
C GLN A 33 1.41 2.52 0.26
N GLY A 34 1.68 1.46 1.02
CA GLY A 34 1.38 1.44 2.44
C GLY A 34 2.11 2.53 3.23
N ALA A 35 3.37 2.76 2.93
CA ALA A 35 4.14 3.83 3.57
C ALA A 35 3.55 5.20 3.27
N PHE A 36 3.22 5.44 2.01
CA PHE A 36 2.63 6.71 1.59
C PHE A 36 1.29 6.96 2.30
N GLU A 37 0.41 5.97 2.29
CA GLU A 37 -0.95 6.12 2.81
C GLU A 37 -1.01 6.15 4.34
N SER A 38 -0.05 5.54 5.03
CA SER A 38 -0.06 5.39 6.50
C SER A 38 0.98 6.24 7.22
N ALA A 39 1.65 7.15 6.51
CA ALA A 39 2.79 7.90 7.07
C ALA A 39 3.81 6.94 7.69
N TRP A 40 4.25 5.97 6.89
CA TRP A 40 5.22 4.95 7.32
C TRP A 40 4.71 4.13 8.51
N GLY A 41 3.42 3.79 8.48
CA GLY A 41 2.79 2.94 9.48
C GLY A 41 2.46 3.62 10.80
N THR A 42 2.50 4.95 10.87
CA THR A 42 2.29 5.68 12.12
C THR A 42 0.91 6.30 12.27
N SER A 43 0.09 6.33 11.21
CA SER A 43 -1.23 6.93 11.27
C SER A 43 -2.15 6.20 12.24
N THR A 44 -3.17 6.90 12.74
CA THR A 44 -4.20 6.29 13.59
C THR A 44 -4.90 5.13 12.87
N LEU A 45 -5.18 5.33 11.59
CA LEU A 45 -5.85 4.30 10.79
C LEU A 45 -5.03 3.01 10.73
N ALA A 46 -3.71 3.13 10.60
CA ALA A 46 -2.83 1.96 10.60
C ALA A 46 -2.65 1.35 11.99
N THR A 47 -2.36 2.19 12.99
CA THR A 47 -1.99 1.69 14.32
C THR A 47 -3.17 1.16 15.13
N LYS A 48 -4.35 1.77 15.00
CA LYS A 48 -5.54 1.34 15.74
C LYS A 48 -6.42 0.38 14.94
N TYR A 49 -6.50 0.54 13.64
CA TYR A 49 -7.48 -0.17 12.82
C TYR A 49 -6.86 -1.08 11.78
N ASN A 50 -5.55 -1.21 11.77
CA ASN A 50 -4.80 -2.07 10.86
C ASN A 50 -5.01 -1.74 9.37
N ASN A 51 -5.48 -0.54 9.04
CA ASN A 51 -5.67 -0.14 7.64
C ASN A 51 -4.49 0.73 7.21
N PHE A 52 -3.58 0.14 6.44
CA PHE A 52 -2.33 0.79 6.02
C PHE A 52 -2.46 1.51 4.67
N PHE A 53 -3.56 1.31 3.96
CA PHE A 53 -3.70 1.77 2.58
C PHE A 53 -4.83 2.77 2.37
N GLY A 54 -5.50 3.16 3.46
CA GLY A 54 -6.59 4.13 3.36
C GLY A 54 -7.80 3.62 2.58
N ILE A 55 -8.06 2.31 2.61
CA ILE A 55 -9.16 1.73 1.85
C ILE A 55 -10.48 2.12 2.50
N THR A 56 -11.37 2.73 1.69
CA THR A 56 -12.70 3.13 2.17
C THR A 56 -13.63 1.93 2.28
N ALA A 57 -14.65 2.06 3.15
CA ALA A 57 -15.54 0.96 3.50
C ALA A 57 -16.70 0.83 2.51
N GLY A 58 -16.36 0.70 1.24
CA GLY A 58 -17.35 0.38 0.20
C GLY A 58 -17.30 -1.10 -0.16
N GLY A 59 -18.30 -1.56 -0.89
CA GLY A 59 -18.35 -2.93 -1.36
C GLY A 59 -18.78 -3.93 -0.30
N LYS A 60 -18.55 -5.21 -0.58
CA LYS A 60 -18.95 -6.32 0.28
C LYS A 60 -17.79 -6.85 1.10
N PRO A 61 -18.04 -7.39 2.29
CA PRO A 61 -17.02 -8.13 3.02
C PRO A 61 -16.41 -9.24 2.16
N ASN A 62 -15.17 -9.60 2.47
CA ASN A 62 -14.44 -10.64 1.74
C ASN A 62 -13.61 -11.47 2.73
N GLU A 63 -12.69 -12.28 2.20
CA GLU A 63 -11.85 -13.13 3.03
C GLU A 63 -11.06 -12.33 4.08
N PHE A 64 -10.66 -11.11 3.75
CA PHE A 64 -9.77 -10.31 4.59
C PHE A 64 -10.49 -9.21 5.35
N TRP A 65 -11.54 -8.65 4.78
CA TRP A 65 -12.33 -7.59 5.42
C TRP A 65 -13.69 -8.14 5.85
N LYS A 66 -13.95 -8.10 7.14
CA LYS A 66 -15.17 -8.68 7.73
C LYS A 66 -16.31 -7.67 7.90
N GLY A 67 -16.14 -6.47 7.35
CA GLY A 67 -17.19 -5.44 7.40
C GLY A 67 -17.00 -4.38 8.47
N GLY A 68 -15.90 -4.41 9.22
CA GLY A 68 -15.60 -3.41 10.24
C GLY A 68 -15.36 -2.03 9.63
N VAL A 69 -15.86 -0.98 10.29
CA VAL A 69 -15.80 0.38 9.76
C VAL A 69 -15.38 1.36 10.84
N TYR A 70 -14.50 2.29 10.47
CA TYR A 70 -14.16 3.47 11.26
C TYR A 70 -14.49 4.72 10.46
N GLN A 71 -15.24 5.66 11.08
CA GLN A 71 -15.57 6.93 10.44
C GLN A 71 -14.61 8.01 10.93
N ALA A 72 -13.89 8.64 10.00
CA ALA A 72 -12.97 9.72 10.32
C ALA A 72 -13.73 10.95 10.86
N GLN A 73 -13.14 11.59 11.86
CA GLN A 73 -13.73 12.79 12.49
C GLN A 73 -13.21 14.05 11.82
N ASN A 74 -13.38 14.16 10.50
CA ASN A 74 -12.97 15.33 9.74
C ASN A 74 -14.12 15.83 8.87
N GLN A 75 -13.88 16.89 8.12
CA GLN A 75 -14.91 17.52 7.29
C GLN A 75 -15.49 16.58 6.22
N TYR A 76 -14.71 15.60 5.77
CA TYR A 76 -15.16 14.66 4.73
C TYR A 76 -15.93 13.47 5.30
N LYS A 77 -15.78 13.19 6.59
CA LYS A 77 -16.44 12.07 7.30
C LYS A 77 -16.34 10.76 6.54
N LEU A 78 -15.17 10.50 5.97
CA LEU A 78 -14.93 9.26 5.22
C LEU A 78 -14.97 8.05 6.14
N LYS A 79 -15.56 6.97 5.63
CA LYS A 79 -15.59 5.69 6.33
C LYS A 79 -14.51 4.78 5.77
N PHE A 80 -13.70 4.22 6.65
CA PHE A 80 -12.58 3.36 6.29
C PHE A 80 -12.79 1.95 6.81
N ARG A 81 -12.25 0.97 6.10
CA ARG A 81 -12.24 -0.43 6.55
C ARG A 81 -11.37 -0.59 7.78
N THR A 82 -11.80 -1.42 8.72
CA THR A 82 -10.96 -1.88 9.82
C THR A 82 -10.69 -3.36 9.64
N TYR A 83 -9.50 -3.82 10.04
CA TYR A 83 -9.09 -5.20 9.78
C TYR A 83 -8.74 -5.93 11.06
N PRO A 84 -8.98 -7.27 11.12
CA PRO A 84 -8.60 -8.06 12.28
C PRO A 84 -7.10 -8.14 12.50
N SER A 85 -6.30 -8.02 11.43
CA SER A 85 -4.85 -8.10 11.50
C SER A 85 -4.20 -7.21 10.45
N GLN A 86 -2.90 -6.95 10.62
CA GLN A 86 -2.13 -6.20 9.63
C GLN A 86 -2.03 -6.98 8.32
N GLN A 87 -1.83 -8.31 8.41
CA GLN A 87 -1.75 -9.15 7.22
C GLN A 87 -3.01 -9.03 6.36
N ASP A 88 -4.19 -8.98 6.99
CA ASP A 88 -5.45 -8.84 6.26
C ASP A 88 -5.49 -7.53 5.48
N SER A 89 -4.98 -6.44 6.06
CA SER A 89 -4.90 -5.15 5.36
C SER A 89 -4.02 -5.25 4.10
N PHE A 90 -2.85 -5.87 4.24
CA PHE A 90 -1.94 -6.04 3.11
C PHE A 90 -2.53 -6.94 2.04
N ASN A 91 -3.18 -8.02 2.43
CA ASN A 91 -3.84 -8.94 1.49
C ASN A 91 -5.01 -8.29 0.78
N ASP A 92 -5.83 -7.54 1.52
CA ASP A 92 -7.00 -6.87 0.92
C ASP A 92 -6.57 -5.80 -0.09
N PHE A 93 -5.50 -5.07 0.22
CA PHE A 93 -4.95 -4.11 -0.72
C PHE A 93 -4.48 -4.79 -2.02
N ALA A 94 -3.68 -5.85 -1.89
CA ALA A 94 -3.16 -6.57 -3.06
C ALA A 94 -4.31 -7.18 -3.87
N ARG A 95 -5.33 -7.73 -3.21
CA ARG A 95 -6.53 -8.23 -3.87
C ARG A 95 -7.22 -7.12 -4.67
N LEU A 96 -7.40 -5.96 -4.04
CA LEU A 96 -8.05 -4.81 -4.67
C LEU A 96 -7.31 -4.38 -5.94
N ILE A 97 -5.98 -4.26 -5.86
CA ILE A 97 -5.18 -3.85 -7.03
C ILE A 97 -5.30 -4.90 -8.15
N SER A 98 -5.18 -6.18 -7.81
CA SER A 98 -5.24 -7.24 -8.82
C SER A 98 -6.60 -7.35 -9.49
N SER A 99 -7.67 -7.03 -8.76
CA SER A 99 -9.05 -7.17 -9.28
C SER A 99 -9.56 -5.92 -10.00
N ASN A 100 -9.27 -4.74 -9.44
CA ASN A 100 -9.92 -3.50 -9.88
C ASN A 100 -8.98 -2.49 -10.54
N TYR A 101 -7.66 -2.70 -10.47
CA TYR A 101 -6.67 -1.78 -11.02
C TYR A 101 -5.70 -2.56 -11.89
N LYS A 102 -6.25 -3.20 -12.92
CA LYS A 102 -5.51 -4.18 -13.72
C LYS A 102 -4.32 -3.58 -14.47
N ALA A 103 -4.42 -2.34 -14.92
CA ALA A 103 -3.30 -1.69 -15.61
C ALA A 103 -2.12 -1.48 -14.66
N ALA A 104 -2.39 -1.07 -13.41
CA ALA A 104 -1.37 -0.95 -12.40
C ALA A 104 -0.79 -2.31 -12.03
N HIS A 105 -1.64 -3.31 -11.86
CA HIS A 105 -1.20 -4.67 -11.55
C HIS A 105 -0.30 -5.23 -12.68
N ALA A 106 -0.66 -4.95 -13.92
CA ALA A 106 0.09 -5.45 -15.09
C ALA A 106 1.48 -4.83 -15.21
N ALA A 107 1.76 -3.72 -14.51
CA ALA A 107 3.09 -3.12 -14.52
C ALA A 107 4.16 -4.01 -13.89
N GLY A 108 3.76 -5.01 -13.09
CA GLY A 108 4.69 -5.97 -12.49
C GLY A 108 5.67 -5.27 -11.55
N ASP A 109 6.97 -5.47 -11.79
CA ASP A 109 8.04 -4.86 -11.00
C ASP A 109 8.51 -3.51 -11.55
N ASN A 110 7.84 -2.99 -12.57
CA ASN A 110 8.13 -1.65 -13.08
C ASN A 110 7.42 -0.62 -12.20
N TYR A 111 8.08 -0.20 -11.12
CA TYR A 111 7.45 0.65 -10.11
C TYR A 111 7.07 2.03 -10.64
N LYS A 112 7.81 2.56 -11.61
CA LYS A 112 7.48 3.87 -12.21
C LYS A 112 6.19 3.79 -13.02
N GLU A 113 6.02 2.71 -13.78
CA GLU A 113 4.77 2.48 -14.51
C GLU A 113 3.62 2.21 -13.56
N TYR A 114 3.84 1.43 -12.50
CA TYR A 114 2.83 1.21 -11.47
C TYR A 114 2.36 2.54 -10.88
N ALA A 115 3.30 3.40 -10.48
CA ALA A 115 2.98 4.69 -9.87
C ALA A 115 2.15 5.56 -10.82
N LYS A 116 2.52 5.56 -12.10
CA LYS A 116 1.78 6.31 -13.13
C LYS A 116 0.35 5.79 -13.27
N GLN A 117 0.19 4.46 -13.39
CA GLN A 117 -1.13 3.86 -13.58
C GLN A 117 -2.04 4.06 -12.37
N ILE A 118 -1.52 3.89 -11.15
CA ILE A 118 -2.34 4.07 -9.95
C ILE A 118 -2.71 5.54 -9.74
N ALA A 119 -1.79 6.46 -10.00
CA ALA A 119 -2.04 7.89 -9.85
C ALA A 119 -3.10 8.40 -10.82
N ASN A 120 -3.22 7.78 -11.99
CA ASN A 120 -4.19 8.18 -13.02
C ASN A 120 -5.45 7.34 -12.99
N SER A 121 -5.61 6.50 -11.98
CA SER A 121 -6.78 5.63 -11.80
C SER A 121 -7.79 6.25 -10.82
N PRO A 122 -8.98 5.64 -10.71
CA PRO A 122 -9.96 6.05 -9.70
C PRO A 122 -9.51 5.86 -8.24
N TYR A 123 -8.36 5.21 -8.00
CA TYR A 123 -7.80 5.08 -6.65
C TYR A 123 -7.52 6.48 -6.07
N ILE A 124 -7.18 7.43 -6.92
CA ILE A 124 -6.89 8.81 -6.52
C ILE A 124 -8.04 9.71 -6.94
N SER A 125 -8.53 10.55 -6.02
CA SER A 125 -9.62 11.48 -6.29
C SER A 125 -9.16 12.92 -6.09
N GLU A 126 -9.09 13.67 -7.19
CA GLU A 126 -8.77 15.09 -7.10
C GLU A 126 -9.87 15.88 -6.40
N LYS A 127 -11.10 15.35 -6.38
CA LYS A 127 -12.22 15.98 -5.66
C LYS A 127 -11.99 15.98 -4.15
N ASN A 128 -11.19 15.03 -3.65
CA ASN A 128 -10.84 14.94 -2.23
C ASN A 128 -9.52 15.65 -1.92
N GLY A 129 -9.01 16.46 -2.85
CA GLY A 129 -7.80 17.23 -2.64
C GLY A 129 -6.51 16.55 -3.05
N ASP A 130 -6.58 15.36 -3.63
CA ASP A 130 -5.40 14.65 -4.10
C ASP A 130 -4.85 15.27 -5.38
N ASN A 131 -3.52 15.25 -5.53
CA ASN A 131 -2.82 15.68 -6.73
C ASN A 131 -2.15 14.46 -7.36
N ARG A 132 -2.58 14.10 -8.57
CA ARG A 132 -2.11 12.88 -9.24
C ARG A 132 -0.61 12.87 -9.49
N THR A 133 -0.04 13.98 -9.95
CA THR A 133 1.39 14.07 -10.20
C THR A 133 2.19 13.98 -8.91
N ALA A 134 1.76 14.65 -7.86
CA ALA A 134 2.41 14.56 -6.56
C ALA A 134 2.33 13.15 -5.97
N TYR A 135 1.19 12.47 -6.16
CA TYR A 135 1.03 11.09 -5.71
C TYR A 135 2.00 10.17 -6.43
N MET A 136 2.06 10.26 -7.76
CA MET A 136 2.97 9.45 -8.56
C MET A 136 4.43 9.64 -8.12
N ASN A 137 4.85 10.91 -8.00
CA ASN A 137 6.23 11.22 -7.61
C ASN A 137 6.52 10.76 -6.18
N GLY A 138 5.54 10.85 -5.30
CA GLY A 138 5.67 10.38 -3.92
C GLY A 138 5.90 8.87 -3.84
N ILE A 139 5.12 8.10 -4.59
CA ILE A 139 5.28 6.64 -4.63
C ILE A 139 6.65 6.25 -5.17
N ILE A 140 7.09 6.90 -6.25
CA ILE A 140 8.39 6.62 -6.86
C ILE A 140 9.52 6.87 -5.86
N LYS A 141 9.49 8.03 -5.20
CA LYS A 141 10.52 8.40 -4.23
C LYS A 141 10.54 7.43 -3.04
N ILE A 142 9.37 7.08 -2.53
CA ILE A 142 9.27 6.15 -1.40
C ILE A 142 9.77 4.76 -1.80
N TYR A 143 9.41 4.28 -3.00
CA TYR A 143 9.90 3.00 -3.49
C TYR A 143 11.43 2.97 -3.51
N GLU A 144 12.06 4.01 -4.02
CA GLU A 144 13.52 4.08 -4.10
C GLU A 144 14.17 4.06 -2.70
N ASN A 145 13.55 4.73 -1.73
CA ASN A 145 13.98 4.66 -0.34
C ASN A 145 13.82 3.25 0.24
N ILE A 146 12.67 2.63 0.01
CA ILE A 146 12.38 1.28 0.53
C ILE A 146 13.32 0.26 -0.11
N LEU A 147 13.59 0.39 -1.42
CA LEU A 147 14.53 -0.50 -2.11
C LEU A 147 15.91 -0.43 -1.46
N ALA A 148 16.39 0.78 -1.16
CA ALA A 148 17.69 0.95 -0.51
C ALA A 148 17.71 0.29 0.88
N ILE A 149 16.64 0.44 1.65
CA ILE A 149 16.52 -0.19 2.97
C ILE A 149 16.46 -1.72 2.82
N ALA A 150 15.68 -2.23 1.88
CA ALA A 150 15.54 -3.68 1.66
C ALA A 150 16.88 -4.31 1.27
N LYS A 151 17.64 -3.66 0.42
CA LYS A 151 19.00 -4.11 0.07
C LYS A 151 19.91 -4.14 1.28
N LYS A 152 19.91 -3.07 2.06
CA LYS A 152 20.74 -2.95 3.26
C LYS A 152 20.40 -4.03 4.29
N LYS A 153 19.13 -4.38 4.44
CA LYS A 153 18.67 -5.38 5.41
C LYS A 153 18.71 -6.81 4.86
N GLY A 154 19.09 -7.00 3.59
CA GLY A 154 19.18 -8.32 3.00
C GLY A 154 17.84 -8.92 2.59
N PHE A 155 16.78 -8.12 2.51
CA PHE A 155 15.46 -8.59 2.11
C PHE A 155 15.29 -8.71 0.59
N TRP A 156 16.13 -8.02 -0.18
CA TRP A 156 16.01 -7.96 -1.63
C TRP A 156 17.36 -8.12 -2.29
N SER A 157 17.40 -8.83 -3.43
CA SER A 157 18.58 -8.99 -4.27
C SER A 157 18.16 -8.85 -5.73
N PRO A 158 19.14 -8.64 -6.67
CA PRO A 158 18.81 -8.55 -8.09
C PRO A 158 18.08 -9.76 -8.66
N GLU A 159 18.27 -10.95 -8.10
CA GLU A 159 17.56 -12.16 -8.55
C GLU A 159 16.05 -12.06 -8.29
N ASP A 160 15.63 -11.29 -7.30
CA ASP A 160 14.20 -11.18 -6.94
C ASP A 160 13.41 -10.49 -8.05
N SER A 161 14.01 -9.58 -8.80
CA SER A 161 13.35 -8.89 -9.91
C SER A 161 13.28 -9.71 -11.18
N ALA A 162 14.03 -10.80 -11.27
CA ALA A 162 14.06 -11.67 -12.44
C ALA A 162 13.02 -12.79 -12.40
N SER A 163 12.37 -12.98 -11.26
CA SER A 163 11.40 -14.08 -11.07
C SER A 163 9.97 -13.72 -11.40
#